data_5ecdb855e426fa1b54698ad0ff80c93a
#
_entry.id   5ecdb855e426fa1b54698ad0ff80c93a
#
_cell.length_a   1.000
_cell.length_b   1.000
_cell.length_c   1.000
_cell.angle_alpha   90.00
_cell.angle_beta   90.00
_cell.angle_gamma   90.00
#
_symmetry.space_group_name_H-M   'P 1'
#
loop_
_entity.id
_entity.type
_entity.pdbx_description
1 polymer ?
#
loop_
_entity_poly.entity_id
_entity_poly.type
_entity_poly.pdbx_seq_one_letter_code
_entity_poly.pdbx_strand_id
1 'polypeptide(L)'
;MIDRRRFLAAIPAVALPLHIAVAGPNDRLPDGEVTSSGALRAWLVGPTTRYAHAVLGDNIEAEGFVVETGGRQLQLRLGPEAVFEDRRVRLIKMDSSSIPLALVVKAYQERGAALALYRLGPDKIEPLAESAPIGRPNRWLNPVGAADFTGSGEIMIAAVVTPHLSGSLRLYRLAGGSLREVARIDGYTNHIIGSRDLDLAQLVTTREGKSVIVLPTIDRFSIATVSFFGSQAKIVSRTPTSSRILTMSAAGNGTITLNFENGLAQAVSII
;
A
#
# COMPACT_ATOMS: atom_id res chain seq x y z
N MET A 1 -9.35 17.59 70.02
CA MET A 1 -8.35 17.51 68.94
C MET A 1 -8.32 16.08 68.47
N ILE A 2 -9.07 15.77 67.37
CA ILE A 2 -9.26 14.40 66.85
C ILE A 2 -8.45 14.29 65.57
N ASP A 3 -7.39 13.46 65.61
CA ASP A 3 -6.49 13.18 64.48
C ASP A 3 -7.18 12.16 63.53
N ARG A 4 -7.49 12.60 62.32
CA ARG A 4 -8.04 11.77 61.24
C ARG A 4 -6.93 11.36 60.28
N ARG A 5 -6.26 10.24 60.55
CA ARG A 5 -5.38 9.59 59.58
C ARG A 5 -6.21 8.85 58.55
N ARG A 6 -6.19 9.36 57.32
CA ARG A 6 -6.78 8.70 56.14
C ARG A 6 -5.84 7.57 55.69
N PHE A 7 -6.28 6.34 55.83
CA PHE A 7 -5.66 5.19 55.14
C PHE A 7 -6.03 5.20 53.68
N LEU A 8 -5.08 5.44 52.79
CA LEU A 8 -5.21 5.19 51.36
C LEU A 8 -4.91 3.71 51.13
N ALA A 9 -5.94 2.92 50.82
CA ALA A 9 -5.76 1.55 50.35
C ALA A 9 -5.30 1.56 48.90
N ALA A 10 -4.10 1.03 48.66
CA ALA A 10 -3.59 0.80 47.30
C ALA A 10 -4.33 -0.40 46.70
N ILE A 11 -5.03 -0.17 45.61
CA ILE A 11 -5.64 -1.23 44.80
C ILE A 11 -4.53 -1.84 43.92
N PRO A 12 -4.28 -3.16 43.99
CA PRO A 12 -3.29 -3.78 43.12
C PRO A 12 -3.81 -3.77 41.68
N ALA A 13 -3.03 -3.22 40.77
CA ALA A 13 -3.28 -3.30 39.33
C ALA A 13 -3.11 -4.77 38.88
N VAL A 14 -4.22 -5.41 38.56
CA VAL A 14 -4.21 -6.74 37.92
C VAL A 14 -3.76 -6.54 36.47
N ALA A 15 -2.55 -6.91 36.17
CA ALA A 15 -2.06 -7.02 34.81
C ALA A 15 -2.78 -8.19 34.11
N LEU A 16 -3.72 -7.88 33.25
CA LEU A 16 -4.34 -8.87 32.37
C LEU A 16 -3.27 -9.38 31.38
N PRO A 17 -3.12 -10.71 31.21
CA PRO A 17 -2.19 -11.25 30.22
C PRO A 17 -2.62 -10.81 28.82
N LEU A 18 -1.69 -10.23 28.07
CA LEU A 18 -1.86 -9.94 26.65
C LEU A 18 -1.97 -11.28 25.92
N HIS A 19 -3.19 -11.70 25.61
CA HIS A 19 -3.39 -12.88 24.78
C HIS A 19 -2.93 -12.53 23.36
N ILE A 20 -1.76 -13.03 22.96
CA ILE A 20 -1.33 -13.07 21.56
C ILE A 20 -2.22 -14.13 20.90
N ALA A 21 -3.32 -13.68 20.30
CA ALA A 21 -4.16 -14.56 19.49
C ALA A 21 -3.36 -14.92 18.22
N VAL A 22 -2.95 -16.17 18.11
CA VAL A 22 -2.37 -16.69 16.87
C VAL A 22 -3.50 -16.76 15.83
N ALA A 23 -3.31 -16.11 14.68
CA ALA A 23 -4.29 -16.15 13.59
C ALA A 23 -4.46 -17.60 13.10
N GLY A 24 -5.66 -18.14 13.22
CA GLY A 24 -5.98 -19.46 12.69
C GLY A 24 -6.00 -19.45 11.15
N PRO A 25 -5.93 -20.64 10.50
CA PRO A 25 -5.99 -20.75 9.03
C PRO A 25 -7.24 -20.08 8.41
N ASN A 26 -8.34 -20.03 9.15
CA ASN A 26 -9.63 -19.46 8.74
C ASN A 26 -9.75 -17.94 8.97
N ASP A 27 -8.71 -17.28 9.53
CA ASP A 27 -8.71 -15.86 9.83
C ASP A 27 -8.10 -14.99 8.70
N ARG A 28 -7.65 -15.63 7.61
CA ARG A 28 -7.11 -14.91 6.44
C ARG A 28 -8.23 -14.21 5.67
N LEU A 29 -7.89 -13.05 5.10
CA LEU A 29 -8.78 -12.41 4.12
C LEU A 29 -9.03 -13.39 2.97
N PRO A 30 -10.30 -13.68 2.59
CA PRO A 30 -10.64 -14.77 1.67
C PRO A 30 -9.92 -14.71 0.33
N ASP A 31 -9.75 -13.51 -0.24
CA ASP A 31 -9.09 -13.26 -1.51
C ASP A 31 -7.74 -12.53 -1.33
N GLY A 32 -7.24 -12.49 -0.09
CA GLY A 32 -5.95 -11.88 0.25
C GLY A 32 -4.76 -12.67 -0.27
N GLU A 33 -3.76 -11.95 -0.75
CA GLU A 33 -2.52 -12.50 -1.27
C GLU A 33 -1.47 -12.66 -0.15
N VAL A 34 -0.61 -13.68 -0.28
CA VAL A 34 0.59 -13.81 0.53
C VAL A 34 1.76 -13.20 -0.21
N THR A 35 2.40 -12.22 0.39
CA THR A 35 3.66 -11.68 -0.13
C THR A 35 4.86 -12.28 0.60
N SER A 36 6.00 -12.34 -0.09
CA SER A 36 7.23 -12.90 0.46
C SER A 36 8.43 -12.00 0.13
N SER A 37 9.37 -11.91 1.08
CA SER A 37 10.66 -11.24 0.89
C SER A 37 11.71 -11.97 1.72
N GLY A 38 12.57 -12.76 1.06
CA GLY A 38 13.47 -13.69 1.73
C GLY A 38 12.68 -14.70 2.59
N ALA A 39 12.99 -14.80 3.87
CA ALA A 39 12.28 -15.66 4.82
C ALA A 39 10.99 -15.07 5.40
N LEU A 40 10.69 -13.80 5.09
CA LEU A 40 9.47 -13.14 5.55
C LEU A 40 8.28 -13.48 4.64
N ARG A 41 7.14 -13.76 5.25
CA ARG A 41 5.83 -13.90 4.57
C ARG A 41 4.84 -12.99 5.29
N ALA A 42 3.93 -12.35 4.54
CA ALA A 42 2.93 -11.47 5.12
C ALA A 42 1.59 -11.63 4.41
N TRP A 43 0.47 -11.52 5.18
CA TRP A 43 -0.89 -11.60 4.66
C TRP A 43 -1.88 -10.87 5.56
N LEU A 44 -3.00 -10.49 5.00
CA LEU A 44 -4.09 -9.82 5.70
C LEU A 44 -4.98 -10.83 6.45
N VAL A 45 -5.52 -10.42 7.61
CA VAL A 45 -6.33 -11.25 8.51
C VAL A 45 -7.49 -10.47 9.14
N GLY A 46 -8.43 -11.21 9.71
CA GLY A 46 -9.61 -10.65 10.36
C GLY A 46 -10.57 -10.05 9.35
N PRO A 47 -11.23 -10.87 8.49
CA PRO A 47 -12.21 -10.36 7.54
C PRO A 47 -13.36 -9.66 8.28
N THR A 48 -13.73 -8.47 7.79
CA THR A 48 -14.76 -7.63 8.40
C THR A 48 -15.54 -6.84 7.36
N THR A 49 -16.80 -6.56 7.63
CA THR A 49 -17.67 -5.74 6.77
C THR A 49 -17.94 -4.35 7.35
N ARG A 50 -17.19 -3.93 8.37
CA ARG A 50 -17.41 -2.64 9.05
C ARG A 50 -17.08 -1.41 8.20
N TYR A 51 -16.43 -1.60 7.04
CA TYR A 51 -16.13 -0.54 6.08
C TYR A 51 -16.61 -0.96 4.69
N ALA A 52 -17.82 -0.51 4.31
CA ALA A 52 -18.47 -0.93 3.08
C ALA A 52 -18.14 0.01 1.92
N HIS A 53 -16.97 -0.15 1.29
CA HIS A 53 -16.58 0.63 0.10
C HIS A 53 -16.58 -0.19 -1.19
N ALA A 54 -16.28 -1.49 -1.10
CA ALA A 54 -16.30 -2.45 -2.21
C ALA A 54 -15.45 -2.05 -3.44
N VAL A 55 -14.40 -1.27 -3.23
CA VAL A 55 -13.51 -0.82 -4.31
C VAL A 55 -12.72 -1.97 -4.92
N LEU A 56 -12.47 -3.04 -4.15
CA LEU A 56 -11.71 -4.24 -4.51
C LEU A 56 -12.60 -5.42 -4.95
N GLY A 57 -13.90 -5.19 -5.20
CA GLY A 57 -14.80 -6.18 -5.77
C GLY A 57 -15.77 -6.82 -4.78
N ASP A 58 -15.54 -6.68 -3.49
CA ASP A 58 -16.47 -7.06 -2.43
C ASP A 58 -16.39 -6.04 -1.28
N ASN A 59 -17.16 -6.25 -0.23
CA ASN A 59 -17.21 -5.37 0.95
C ASN A 59 -16.54 -6.01 2.18
N ILE A 60 -15.56 -6.89 1.96
CA ILE A 60 -14.83 -7.58 3.03
C ILE A 60 -13.42 -7.02 3.09
N GLU A 61 -13.12 -6.31 4.17
CA GLU A 61 -11.83 -5.72 4.44
C GLU A 61 -11.10 -6.48 5.56
N ALA A 62 -9.84 -6.15 5.82
CA ALA A 62 -9.07 -6.80 6.88
C ALA A 62 -8.96 -5.92 8.14
N GLU A 63 -9.10 -6.54 9.32
CA GLU A 63 -8.83 -5.87 10.60
C GLU A 63 -7.34 -5.82 10.96
N GLY A 64 -6.53 -6.68 10.35
CA GLY A 64 -5.14 -6.81 10.72
C GLY A 64 -4.30 -7.47 9.63
N PHE A 65 -3.04 -7.67 9.95
CA PHE A 65 -2.15 -8.49 9.16
C PHE A 65 -1.18 -9.29 10.03
N VAL A 66 -0.67 -10.37 9.45
CA VAL A 66 0.34 -11.26 10.03
C VAL A 66 1.62 -11.16 9.23
N VAL A 67 2.74 -11.23 9.94
CA VAL A 67 4.06 -11.46 9.35
C VAL A 67 4.66 -12.72 9.98
N GLU A 68 5.10 -13.63 9.14
CA GLU A 68 5.75 -14.88 9.54
C GLU A 68 7.22 -14.86 9.16
N THR A 69 8.08 -15.28 10.09
CA THR A 69 9.51 -15.48 9.86
C THR A 69 10.05 -16.53 10.83
N GLY A 70 10.86 -17.46 10.32
CA GLY A 70 11.47 -18.52 11.15
C GLY A 70 10.46 -19.37 11.93
N GLY A 71 9.25 -19.58 11.42
CA GLY A 71 8.18 -20.32 12.09
C GLY A 71 7.44 -19.53 13.18
N ARG A 72 7.81 -18.27 13.42
CA ARG A 72 7.10 -17.36 14.34
C ARG A 72 6.16 -16.45 13.56
N GLN A 73 5.00 -16.18 14.13
CA GLN A 73 4.03 -15.24 13.60
C GLN A 73 3.88 -14.04 14.54
N LEU A 74 3.97 -12.85 13.97
CA LEU A 74 3.62 -11.59 14.60
C LEU A 74 2.35 -11.08 13.96
N GLN A 75 1.42 -10.60 14.75
CA GLN A 75 0.14 -10.08 14.29
C GLN A 75 -0.07 -8.64 14.77
N LEU A 76 -0.64 -7.81 13.90
CA LEU A 76 -1.15 -6.50 14.26
C LEU A 76 -2.65 -6.46 13.91
N ARG A 77 -3.46 -5.88 14.81
CA ARG A 77 -4.87 -5.58 14.58
C ARG A 77 -5.15 -4.10 14.81
N LEU A 78 -6.02 -3.56 13.98
CA LEU A 78 -6.51 -2.19 14.09
C LEU A 78 -7.67 -2.09 15.08
N GLY A 79 -7.86 -0.91 15.64
CA GLY A 79 -9.08 -0.54 16.36
C GLY A 79 -10.28 -0.40 15.40
N PRO A 80 -11.48 -0.13 15.96
CA PRO A 80 -12.73 -0.09 15.19
C PRO A 80 -12.82 1.07 14.20
N GLU A 81 -11.96 2.08 14.33
CA GLU A 81 -11.98 3.30 13.51
C GLU A 81 -11.41 3.12 12.09
N ALA A 82 -10.74 1.99 11.82
CA ALA A 82 -10.08 1.76 10.54
C ALA A 82 -10.06 0.27 10.16
N VAL A 83 -9.80 0.02 8.88
CA VAL A 83 -9.53 -1.30 8.29
C VAL A 83 -8.31 -1.22 7.39
N PHE A 84 -7.77 -2.37 6.98
CA PHE A 84 -6.86 -2.43 5.82
C PHE A 84 -7.71 -2.75 4.58
N GLU A 85 -7.89 -1.73 3.74
CA GLU A 85 -8.59 -1.80 2.46
C GLU A 85 -7.55 -2.13 1.37
N ASP A 86 -7.08 -3.35 1.39
CA ASP A 86 -6.00 -3.88 0.56
C ASP A 86 -6.17 -5.38 0.38
N ARG A 87 -5.47 -5.97 -0.60
CA ARG A 87 -5.42 -7.43 -0.81
C ARG A 87 -4.11 -8.04 -0.36
N ARG A 88 -3.09 -7.23 -0.12
CA ARG A 88 -1.74 -7.68 0.24
C ARG A 88 -1.01 -6.71 1.14
N VAL A 89 -0.11 -7.26 1.95
CA VAL A 89 0.90 -6.49 2.67
C VAL A 89 2.13 -6.38 1.77
N ARG A 90 2.52 -5.19 1.35
CA ARG A 90 3.73 -5.01 0.54
C ARG A 90 4.96 -4.96 1.44
N LEU A 91 5.90 -5.88 1.22
CA LEU A 91 7.18 -5.90 1.92
C LEU A 91 8.19 -5.07 1.14
N ILE A 92 8.44 -3.84 1.58
CA ILE A 92 9.30 -2.87 0.89
C ILE A 92 10.58 -2.58 1.68
N LYS A 93 11.67 -2.29 0.99
CA LYS A 93 12.92 -1.83 1.59
C LYS A 93 13.06 -0.33 1.36
N MET A 94 13.33 0.42 2.43
CA MET A 94 13.57 1.86 2.36
C MET A 94 15.07 2.21 2.36
N ASP A 95 15.91 1.20 2.55
CA ASP A 95 17.35 1.28 2.41
C ASP A 95 17.95 -0.09 2.01
N SER A 96 19.23 -0.16 1.70
CA SER A 96 19.91 -1.37 1.22
C SER A 96 20.23 -2.40 2.32
N SER A 97 20.15 -2.01 3.58
CA SER A 97 20.65 -2.81 4.73
C SER A 97 19.54 -3.41 5.60
N SER A 98 18.28 -2.97 5.42
CA SER A 98 17.25 -3.18 6.42
C SER A 98 16.37 -4.41 6.20
N ILE A 99 15.79 -4.85 7.31
CA ILE A 99 14.61 -5.72 7.29
C ILE A 99 13.50 -4.97 6.54
N PRO A 100 12.77 -5.62 5.63
CA PRO A 100 11.66 -4.99 4.94
C PRO A 100 10.64 -4.40 5.91
N LEU A 101 10.04 -3.28 5.53
CA LEU A 101 8.89 -2.68 6.19
C LEU A 101 7.61 -3.20 5.54
N ALA A 102 6.51 -3.25 6.32
CA ALA A 102 5.20 -3.56 5.78
C ALA A 102 4.47 -2.28 5.35
N LEU A 103 4.11 -2.19 4.07
CA LEU A 103 3.29 -1.10 3.52
C LEU A 103 1.91 -1.66 3.18
N VAL A 104 0.86 -1.00 3.68
CA VAL A 104 -0.55 -1.35 3.45
C VAL A 104 -1.41 -0.10 3.28
N VAL A 105 -2.57 -0.26 2.69
CA VAL A 105 -3.60 0.78 2.61
C VAL A 105 -4.49 0.69 3.83
N LYS A 106 -4.47 1.72 4.67
CA LYS A 106 -5.31 1.85 5.87
C LYS A 106 -6.44 2.82 5.59
N ALA A 107 -7.68 2.34 5.61
CA ALA A 107 -8.88 3.15 5.38
C ALA A 107 -9.56 3.48 6.70
N TYR A 108 -9.75 4.76 6.94
CA TYR A 108 -10.50 5.29 8.09
C TYR A 108 -11.94 5.54 7.70
N GLN A 109 -12.87 5.21 8.59
CA GLN A 109 -14.31 5.33 8.33
C GLN A 109 -14.71 6.75 7.87
N GLU A 110 -14.18 7.79 8.52
CA GLU A 110 -14.58 9.18 8.28
C GLU A 110 -13.59 9.97 7.40
N ARG A 111 -12.35 9.46 7.20
CA ARG A 111 -11.27 10.23 6.59
C ARG A 111 -10.73 9.61 5.29
N GLY A 112 -11.21 8.41 4.91
CA GLY A 112 -10.70 7.68 3.74
C GLY A 112 -9.31 7.08 3.97
N ALA A 113 -8.69 6.63 2.89
CA ALA A 113 -7.46 5.85 2.94
C ALA A 113 -6.21 6.70 3.15
N ALA A 114 -5.20 6.05 3.72
CA ALA A 114 -3.83 6.52 3.88
C ALA A 114 -2.85 5.39 3.56
N LEU A 115 -1.64 5.71 3.15
CA LEU A 115 -0.52 4.78 3.18
C LEU A 115 -0.09 4.59 4.63
N ALA A 116 0.02 3.35 5.08
CA ALA A 116 0.49 3.04 6.43
C ALA A 116 1.73 2.13 6.36
N LEU A 117 2.80 2.55 7.01
CA LEU A 117 4.09 1.89 7.04
C LEU A 117 4.36 1.37 8.44
N TYR A 118 4.75 0.11 8.55
CA TYR A 118 5.02 -0.57 9.81
C TYR A 118 6.42 -1.16 9.84
N ARG A 119 7.07 -1.05 11.00
CA ARG A 119 8.33 -1.72 11.30
C ARG A 119 8.06 -3.14 11.77
N LEU A 120 8.81 -4.09 11.22
CA LEU A 120 8.77 -5.50 11.60
C LEU A 120 9.89 -5.76 12.60
N GLY A 121 9.59 -5.62 13.89
CA GLY A 121 10.54 -5.90 14.98
C GLY A 121 10.64 -7.41 15.29
N PRO A 122 11.55 -7.80 16.19
CA PRO A 122 11.73 -9.21 16.54
C PRO A 122 10.51 -9.80 17.26
N ASP A 123 9.78 -9.01 18.04
CA ASP A 123 8.69 -9.48 18.90
C ASP A 123 7.35 -8.80 18.63
N LYS A 124 7.32 -7.74 17.83
CA LYS A 124 6.09 -6.97 17.53
C LYS A 124 6.18 -6.23 16.20
N ILE A 125 5.01 -5.92 15.68
CA ILE A 125 4.82 -5.03 14.55
C ILE A 125 4.46 -3.64 15.11
N GLU A 126 5.15 -2.59 14.69
CA GLU A 126 4.97 -1.23 15.21
C GLU A 126 4.63 -0.24 14.09
N PRO A 127 3.66 0.66 14.28
CA PRO A 127 3.47 1.79 13.37
C PRO A 127 4.77 2.59 13.24
N LEU A 128 5.15 2.90 12.00
CA LEU A 128 6.34 3.71 11.71
C LEU A 128 5.96 5.08 11.15
N ALA A 129 5.10 5.11 10.15
CA ALA A 129 4.66 6.35 9.50
C ALA A 129 3.35 6.15 8.75
N GLU A 130 2.56 7.20 8.64
CA GLU A 130 1.38 7.25 7.79
C GLU A 130 1.42 8.51 6.91
N SER A 131 0.79 8.44 5.72
CA SER A 131 0.43 9.65 4.97
C SER A 131 -0.78 10.33 5.60
N ALA A 132 -1.01 11.59 5.28
CA ALA A 132 -2.30 12.19 5.56
C ALA A 132 -3.41 11.36 4.88
N PRO A 133 -4.51 11.03 5.57
CA PRO A 133 -5.69 10.46 4.94
C PRO A 133 -6.24 11.38 3.84
N ILE A 134 -6.94 10.83 2.86
CA ILE A 134 -7.47 11.60 1.72
C ILE A 134 -8.45 12.71 2.17
N GLY A 135 -9.05 12.56 3.35
CA GLY A 135 -9.88 13.58 4.00
C GLY A 135 -11.39 13.40 3.81
N ARG A 136 -11.81 12.33 3.13
CA ARG A 136 -13.23 11.99 2.91
C ARG A 136 -13.44 10.49 2.98
N PRO A 137 -14.55 9.99 3.56
CA PRO A 137 -14.89 8.58 3.56
C PRO A 137 -15.01 8.04 2.12
N ASN A 138 -14.81 6.76 1.96
CA ASN A 138 -14.89 6.06 0.67
C ASN A 138 -14.02 6.71 -0.40
N ARG A 139 -12.80 7.06 -0.03
CA ARG A 139 -11.74 7.51 -0.95
C ARG A 139 -10.52 6.64 -0.71
N TRP A 140 -10.07 6.04 -1.80
CA TRP A 140 -9.04 5.01 -1.79
C TRP A 140 -7.81 5.43 -2.58
N LEU A 141 -6.72 4.75 -2.35
CA LEU A 141 -5.45 4.88 -3.08
C LEU A 141 -4.83 3.51 -3.27
N ASN A 142 -4.03 3.36 -4.34
CA ASN A 142 -3.32 2.12 -4.60
C ASN A 142 -1.81 2.39 -4.72
N PRO A 143 -0.97 1.76 -3.87
CA PRO A 143 0.48 1.83 -4.00
C PRO A 143 0.97 1.22 -5.31
N VAL A 144 1.94 1.88 -5.95
CA VAL A 144 2.67 1.35 -7.11
C VAL A 144 3.91 0.58 -6.68
N GLY A 145 4.67 1.14 -5.74
CA GLY A 145 5.90 0.55 -5.24
C GLY A 145 6.80 1.56 -4.55
N ALA A 146 8.02 1.10 -4.21
CA ALA A 146 9.05 1.91 -3.58
C ALA A 146 10.38 1.79 -4.34
N ALA A 147 11.00 2.93 -4.65
CA ALA A 147 12.28 3.00 -5.34
C ALA A 147 12.94 4.37 -5.15
N ASP A 148 14.19 4.49 -5.55
CA ASP A 148 14.79 5.80 -5.81
C ASP A 148 14.29 6.32 -7.16
N PHE A 149 13.26 7.16 -7.12
CA PHE A 149 12.66 7.76 -8.31
C PHE A 149 13.40 8.99 -8.81
N THR A 150 14.24 9.59 -7.99
CA THR A 150 14.88 10.88 -8.27
C THR A 150 16.37 10.77 -8.55
N GLY A 151 16.97 9.60 -8.33
CA GLY A 151 18.42 9.40 -8.44
C GLY A 151 19.20 10.00 -7.27
N SER A 152 18.54 10.31 -6.17
CA SER A 152 19.16 10.89 -4.96
C SER A 152 19.73 9.86 -3.98
N GLY A 153 19.50 8.57 -4.21
CA GLY A 153 19.77 7.49 -3.26
C GLY A 153 18.67 7.31 -2.21
N GLU A 154 17.66 8.17 -2.18
CA GLU A 154 16.55 8.08 -1.23
C GLU A 154 15.40 7.25 -1.81
N ILE A 155 14.99 6.21 -1.11
CA ILE A 155 13.82 5.40 -1.49
C ILE A 155 12.54 6.13 -1.09
N MET A 156 11.64 6.30 -2.04
CA MET A 156 10.33 6.92 -1.86
C MET A 156 9.23 5.95 -2.27
N ILE A 157 8.01 6.20 -1.82
CA ILE A 157 6.83 5.38 -2.12
C ILE A 157 5.98 6.11 -3.16
N ALA A 158 5.60 5.43 -4.23
CA ALA A 158 4.66 5.95 -5.22
C ALA A 158 3.28 5.30 -5.03
N ALA A 159 2.22 6.09 -5.16
CA ALA A 159 0.84 5.62 -5.14
C ALA A 159 -0.06 6.48 -6.02
N VAL A 160 -1.14 5.90 -6.55
CA VAL A 160 -2.21 6.67 -7.21
C VAL A 160 -3.34 6.89 -6.23
N VAL A 161 -3.61 8.14 -5.94
CA VAL A 161 -4.71 8.57 -5.06
C VAL A 161 -5.96 8.78 -5.89
N THR A 162 -7.09 8.26 -5.43
CA THR A 162 -8.40 8.28 -6.12
C THR A 162 -8.33 7.83 -7.59
N PRO A 163 -7.82 6.59 -7.87
CA PRO A 163 -7.59 6.12 -9.23
C PRO A 163 -8.85 6.06 -10.10
N HIS A 164 -10.03 6.07 -9.49
CA HIS A 164 -11.33 5.99 -10.17
C HIS A 164 -12.00 7.36 -10.38
N LEU A 165 -11.36 8.45 -9.92
CA LEU A 165 -11.89 9.83 -10.00
C LEU A 165 -10.91 10.73 -10.74
N SER A 166 -10.11 11.52 -10.02
CA SER A 166 -9.10 12.40 -10.62
C SER A 166 -7.80 11.70 -10.99
N GLY A 167 -7.48 10.61 -10.31
CA GLY A 167 -6.29 9.79 -10.55
C GLY A 167 -4.99 10.57 -10.40
N SER A 168 -4.52 10.75 -9.16
CA SER A 168 -3.30 11.52 -8.86
C SER A 168 -2.15 10.57 -8.50
N LEU A 169 -1.19 10.40 -9.41
CA LEU A 169 0.07 9.73 -9.08
C LEU A 169 0.89 10.64 -8.17
N ARG A 170 1.21 10.16 -6.97
CA ARG A 170 1.95 10.91 -5.96
C ARG A 170 3.19 10.16 -5.50
N LEU A 171 4.21 10.93 -5.14
CA LEU A 171 5.44 10.44 -4.57
C LEU A 171 5.53 10.87 -3.10
N TYR A 172 5.85 9.93 -2.22
CA TYR A 172 5.91 10.14 -0.77
C TYR A 172 7.30 9.83 -0.23
N ARG A 173 7.80 10.73 0.59
CA ARG A 173 9.05 10.63 1.35
C ARG A 173 8.74 10.28 2.80
N LEU A 174 9.53 9.38 3.39
CA LEU A 174 9.52 9.13 4.83
C LEU A 174 10.29 10.25 5.55
N ALA A 175 9.61 11.05 6.35
CA ALA A 175 10.22 12.16 7.09
C ALA A 175 9.53 12.39 8.44
N GLY A 176 10.31 12.29 9.53
CA GLY A 176 9.82 12.61 10.88
C GLY A 176 8.61 11.78 11.31
N GLY A 177 8.57 10.48 11.00
CA GLY A 177 7.46 9.58 11.34
C GLY A 177 6.20 9.78 10.50
N SER A 178 6.30 10.45 9.36
CA SER A 178 5.20 10.67 8.41
C SER A 178 5.63 10.37 6.99
N LEU A 179 4.69 9.94 6.15
CA LEU A 179 4.85 9.86 4.71
C LEU A 179 4.37 11.18 4.10
N ARG A 180 5.30 12.04 3.69
CA ARG A 180 4.99 13.37 3.15
C ARG A 180 5.00 13.35 1.63
N GLU A 181 3.94 13.85 1.02
CA GLU A 181 3.88 14.08 -0.43
C GLU A 181 4.96 15.08 -0.85
N VAL A 182 5.74 14.73 -1.87
CA VAL A 182 6.83 15.57 -2.41
C VAL A 182 6.65 15.91 -3.88
N ALA A 183 5.88 15.09 -4.63
CA ALA A 183 5.59 15.34 -6.04
C ALA A 183 4.23 14.72 -6.42
N ARG A 184 3.58 15.27 -7.45
CA ARG A 184 2.36 14.70 -8.03
C ARG A 184 2.21 15.01 -9.51
N ILE A 185 1.40 14.18 -10.18
CA ILE A 185 0.86 14.43 -11.50
C ILE A 185 -0.53 13.79 -11.59
N ASP A 186 -1.51 14.52 -12.13
CA ASP A 186 -2.90 14.08 -12.19
C ASP A 186 -3.27 13.49 -13.56
N GLY A 187 -4.39 12.76 -13.62
CA GLY A 187 -4.94 12.20 -14.85
C GLY A 187 -4.50 10.77 -15.16
N TYR A 188 -4.09 10.00 -14.13
CA TYR A 188 -3.61 8.63 -14.27
C TYR A 188 -4.36 7.67 -13.35
N THR A 189 -4.42 6.40 -13.75
CA THR A 189 -5.00 5.34 -12.92
C THR A 189 -4.04 4.15 -12.79
N ASN A 190 -4.21 3.38 -11.74
CA ASN A 190 -3.54 2.09 -11.57
C ASN A 190 -4.50 1.02 -11.04
N HIS A 191 -5.82 1.26 -11.17
CA HIS A 191 -6.83 0.31 -10.73
C HIS A 191 -8.17 0.55 -11.44
N ILE A 192 -8.90 -0.53 -11.69
CA ILE A 192 -10.27 -0.50 -12.22
C ILE A 192 -11.22 -0.81 -11.05
N ILE A 193 -12.19 0.06 -10.80
CA ILE A 193 -13.14 -0.12 -9.69
C ILE A 193 -13.80 -1.50 -9.73
N GLY A 194 -13.84 -2.18 -8.61
CA GLY A 194 -14.37 -3.53 -8.48
C GLY A 194 -13.41 -4.64 -8.95
N SER A 195 -12.24 -4.30 -9.48
CA SER A 195 -11.22 -5.28 -9.85
C SER A 195 -10.45 -5.76 -8.61
N ARG A 196 -10.01 -7.02 -8.66
CA ARG A 196 -9.04 -7.58 -7.72
C ARG A 196 -7.59 -7.42 -8.16
N ASP A 197 -7.36 -6.92 -9.38
CA ASP A 197 -6.02 -6.65 -9.90
C ASP A 197 -5.53 -5.28 -9.40
N LEU A 198 -4.44 -5.28 -8.63
CA LEU A 198 -3.79 -4.09 -8.09
C LEU A 198 -2.62 -3.59 -8.97
N ASP A 199 -2.30 -4.30 -10.06
CA ASP A 199 -1.04 -4.14 -10.79
C ASP A 199 -1.19 -3.43 -12.15
N LEU A 200 -2.23 -2.60 -12.31
CA LEU A 200 -2.44 -1.76 -13.49
C LEU A 200 -1.44 -0.55 -13.55
N ALA A 201 -0.34 -0.63 -12.84
CA ALA A 201 0.84 0.21 -12.98
C ALA A 201 2.10 -0.62 -12.72
N GLN A 202 3.19 -0.29 -13.41
CA GLN A 202 4.45 -1.02 -13.31
C GLN A 202 5.58 -0.07 -12.92
N LEU A 203 6.40 -0.51 -11.95
CA LEU A 203 7.67 0.10 -11.64
C LEU A 203 8.75 -0.52 -12.54
N VAL A 204 9.41 0.28 -13.35
CA VAL A 204 10.40 -0.16 -14.31
C VAL A 204 11.73 0.53 -14.02
N THR A 205 12.83 -0.24 -14.05
CA THR A 205 14.18 0.33 -14.04
C THR A 205 14.68 0.43 -15.49
N THR A 206 15.04 1.64 -15.92
CA THR A 206 15.57 1.89 -17.25
C THR A 206 16.99 1.32 -17.41
N ARG A 207 17.48 1.23 -18.64
CA ARG A 207 18.88 0.82 -18.90
C ARG A 207 19.92 1.72 -18.23
N GLU A 208 19.56 2.97 -17.99
CA GLU A 208 20.40 3.94 -17.27
C GLU A 208 20.29 3.80 -15.73
N GLY A 209 19.55 2.79 -15.23
CA GLY A 209 19.36 2.55 -13.80
C GLY A 209 18.34 3.46 -13.12
N LYS A 210 17.55 4.24 -13.87
CA LYS A 210 16.52 5.12 -13.32
C LYS A 210 15.20 4.37 -13.10
N SER A 211 14.55 4.63 -12.00
CA SER A 211 13.20 4.11 -11.72
C SER A 211 12.16 5.02 -12.33
N VAL A 212 11.29 4.45 -13.16
CA VAL A 212 10.14 5.13 -13.79
C VAL A 212 8.85 4.37 -13.51
N ILE A 213 7.73 5.06 -13.57
CA ILE A 213 6.41 4.46 -13.40
C ILE A 213 5.71 4.45 -14.74
N VAL A 214 5.21 3.28 -15.12
CA VAL A 214 4.41 3.09 -16.33
C VAL A 214 2.98 2.79 -15.91
N LEU A 215 2.03 3.63 -16.37
CA LEU A 215 0.64 3.50 -15.96
C LEU A 215 -0.31 4.07 -17.04
N PRO A 216 -1.58 3.63 -17.06
CA PRO A 216 -2.59 4.19 -17.95
C PRO A 216 -3.00 5.60 -17.56
N THR A 217 -3.44 6.37 -18.56
CA THR A 217 -4.28 7.54 -18.33
C THR A 217 -5.61 7.15 -17.67
N ILE A 218 -6.30 8.11 -17.06
CA ILE A 218 -7.55 7.86 -16.32
C ILE A 218 -8.64 7.22 -17.18
N ASP A 219 -8.68 7.53 -18.47
CA ASP A 219 -9.58 6.92 -19.48
C ASP A 219 -9.11 5.55 -19.98
N ARG A 220 -7.86 5.17 -19.65
CA ARG A 220 -7.17 3.93 -20.05
C ARG A 220 -6.95 3.77 -21.57
N PHE A 221 -7.03 4.85 -22.34
CA PHE A 221 -6.76 4.86 -23.79
C PHE A 221 -5.33 5.28 -24.14
N SER A 222 -4.48 5.48 -23.17
CA SER A 222 -3.04 5.70 -23.40
C SER A 222 -2.25 5.10 -22.24
N ILE A 223 -1.03 4.68 -22.55
CA ILE A 223 -0.03 4.34 -21.54
C ILE A 223 1.00 5.46 -21.48
N ALA A 224 1.40 5.84 -20.27
CA ALA A 224 2.41 6.86 -20.04
C ALA A 224 3.57 6.32 -19.20
N THR A 225 4.76 6.82 -19.47
CA THR A 225 5.95 6.65 -18.62
C THR A 225 6.19 7.96 -17.89
N VAL A 226 6.21 7.90 -16.56
CA VAL A 226 6.43 9.05 -15.69
C VAL A 226 7.73 8.89 -14.93
N SER A 227 8.59 9.90 -14.98
CA SER A 227 9.81 10.04 -14.18
C SER A 227 9.69 11.21 -13.22
N PHE A 228 10.57 11.26 -12.23
CA PHE A 228 10.62 12.34 -11.24
C PHE A 228 12.01 13.00 -11.21
N PHE A 229 12.03 14.33 -11.09
CA PHE A 229 13.21 15.15 -10.94
C PHE A 229 13.01 16.07 -9.74
N GLY A 230 13.58 15.71 -8.59
CA GLY A 230 13.27 16.40 -7.33
C GLY A 230 11.76 16.29 -7.02
N SER A 231 11.08 17.42 -6.92
CA SER A 231 9.64 17.50 -6.67
C SER A 231 8.78 17.58 -7.93
N GLN A 232 9.36 17.43 -9.11
CA GLN A 232 8.65 17.55 -10.39
C GLN A 232 8.43 16.17 -11.00
N ALA A 233 7.18 15.85 -11.34
CA ALA A 233 6.83 14.71 -12.19
C ALA A 233 6.90 15.13 -13.66
N LYS A 234 7.48 14.29 -14.51
CA LYS A 234 7.62 14.52 -15.95
C LYS A 234 7.14 13.31 -16.76
N ILE A 235 6.31 13.57 -17.76
CA ILE A 235 5.93 12.57 -18.75
C ILE A 235 7.14 12.35 -19.67
N VAL A 236 7.69 11.15 -19.67
CA VAL A 236 8.79 10.75 -20.56
C VAL A 236 8.23 10.36 -21.93
N SER A 237 7.16 9.57 -21.91
CA SER A 237 6.45 9.12 -23.11
C SER A 237 4.97 8.96 -22.83
N ARG A 238 4.14 9.10 -23.86
CA ARG A 238 2.72 8.79 -23.84
C ARG A 238 2.34 8.19 -25.17
N THR A 239 1.82 6.96 -25.15
CA THR A 239 1.45 6.20 -26.34
C THR A 239 -0.04 5.89 -26.30
N PRO A 240 -0.83 6.33 -27.30
CA PRO A 240 -2.23 5.93 -27.42
C PRO A 240 -2.36 4.43 -27.67
N THR A 241 -3.49 3.85 -27.21
CA THR A 241 -3.84 2.46 -27.42
C THR A 241 -5.14 2.36 -28.24
N SER A 242 -5.34 1.24 -28.92
CA SER A 242 -6.51 1.01 -29.77
C SER A 242 -7.79 0.70 -28.97
N SER A 243 -7.65 0.32 -27.71
CA SER A 243 -8.74 0.01 -26.78
C SER A 243 -8.32 0.31 -25.35
N ARG A 244 -9.26 0.30 -24.42
CA ARG A 244 -8.95 0.50 -23.00
C ARG A 244 -8.05 -0.61 -22.47
N ILE A 245 -7.00 -0.22 -21.74
CA ILE A 245 -6.11 -1.15 -21.07
C ILE A 245 -6.86 -1.80 -19.90
N LEU A 246 -6.86 -3.15 -19.87
CA LEU A 246 -7.54 -3.95 -18.85
C LEU A 246 -6.57 -4.46 -17.78
N THR A 247 -5.44 -5.01 -18.21
CA THR A 247 -4.37 -5.45 -17.31
C THR A 247 -2.99 -5.10 -17.87
N MET A 248 -2.01 -5.06 -16.98
CA MET A 248 -0.61 -4.82 -17.33
C MET A 248 0.28 -5.82 -16.61
N SER A 249 1.31 -6.30 -17.28
CA SER A 249 2.33 -7.15 -16.66
C SER A 249 3.71 -6.86 -17.21
N ALA A 250 4.74 -6.88 -16.34
CA ALA A 250 6.11 -6.79 -16.78
C ALA A 250 6.53 -8.10 -17.47
N ALA A 251 7.03 -8.01 -18.70
CA ALA A 251 7.52 -9.17 -19.47
C ALA A 251 9.05 -9.34 -19.35
N GLY A 252 9.72 -8.54 -18.49
CA GLY A 252 11.19 -8.46 -18.41
C GLY A 252 11.79 -7.56 -19.48
N ASN A 253 13.09 -7.27 -19.37
CA ASN A 253 13.87 -6.45 -20.32
C ASN A 253 13.24 -5.08 -20.67
N GLY A 254 12.50 -4.45 -19.73
CA GLY A 254 11.85 -3.18 -19.97
C GLY A 254 10.64 -3.25 -20.94
N THR A 255 10.08 -4.43 -21.14
CA THR A 255 8.87 -4.64 -21.93
C THR A 255 7.67 -4.84 -20.99
N ILE A 256 6.55 -4.22 -21.32
CA ILE A 256 5.27 -4.39 -20.64
C ILE A 256 4.25 -4.97 -21.62
N THR A 257 3.55 -6.01 -21.20
CA THR A 257 2.41 -6.55 -21.91
C THR A 257 1.14 -5.85 -21.43
N LEU A 258 0.38 -5.29 -22.37
CA LEU A 258 -0.94 -4.70 -22.17
C LEU A 258 -1.98 -5.65 -22.70
N ASN A 259 -3.01 -5.95 -21.91
CA ASN A 259 -4.23 -6.62 -22.41
C ASN A 259 -5.37 -5.61 -22.43
N PHE A 260 -6.19 -5.69 -23.46
CA PHE A 260 -7.24 -4.70 -23.74
C PHE A 260 -8.64 -5.27 -23.56
N GLU A 261 -9.63 -4.37 -23.37
CA GLU A 261 -11.05 -4.75 -23.26
C GLU A 261 -11.58 -5.45 -24.53
N ASN A 262 -10.99 -5.22 -25.69
CA ASN A 262 -11.34 -5.90 -26.95
C ASN A 262 -10.71 -7.29 -27.13
N GLY A 263 -10.04 -7.82 -26.10
CA GLY A 263 -9.40 -9.14 -26.09
C GLY A 263 -8.02 -9.20 -26.77
N LEU A 264 -7.53 -8.10 -27.34
CA LEU A 264 -6.18 -8.04 -27.91
C LEU A 264 -5.13 -7.81 -26.83
N ALA A 265 -3.88 -8.14 -27.18
CA ALA A 265 -2.71 -7.85 -26.35
C ALA A 265 -1.64 -7.13 -27.18
N GLN A 266 -0.85 -6.30 -26.53
CA GLN A 266 0.28 -5.59 -27.13
C GLN A 266 1.46 -5.55 -26.18
N ALA A 267 2.65 -5.84 -26.70
CA ALA A 267 3.90 -5.61 -26.00
C ALA A 267 4.42 -4.20 -26.31
N VAL A 268 4.79 -3.44 -25.28
CA VAL A 268 5.32 -2.08 -25.38
C VAL A 268 6.70 -2.06 -24.73
N SER A 269 7.71 -1.63 -25.48
CA SER A 269 9.04 -1.36 -24.93
C SER A 269 9.04 0.00 -24.26
N ILE A 270 9.53 0.06 -23.02
CA ILE A 270 9.54 1.27 -22.19
C ILE A 270 10.90 1.98 -22.25
N ILE A 271 11.89 1.35 -22.86
CA ILE A 271 13.31 1.80 -22.86
C ILE A 271 13.79 1.99 -24.29
#